data_c892cab728c96db9136d1a7d1cae8110
#
_entry.id   c892cab728c96db9136d1a7d1cae8110
#
_cell.length_a   1.000
_cell.length_b   1.000
_cell.length_c   1.000
_cell.angle_alpha   90.00
_cell.angle_beta   90.00
_cell.angle_gamma   90.00
#
_symmetry.space_group_name_H-M   'P 1'
#
loop_
_entity.id
_entity.type
_entity.pdbx_description
1 polymer ?
#
loop_
_entity_poly.entity_id
_entity_poly.type
_entity_poly.pdbx_seq_one_letter_code
_entity_poly.pdbx_strand_id
1 'polypeptide(L)'
;SIIHIIKVNTGATTKGFTATVLTLMIWIIDTAESIGRITEKETENYKKRIDVVIKNMKNILQISKLWCSEISEKLKDNEDMILISGNKMKSLLLEGILKFSETCRFPVRGYEAEEFMHGMYNAVTSKTNFLYIFPPNGYERNRMEKLFDYYTKQGYCLFGINSKQVDENIKYILNCKFTDDPEFSILEYILPVQMLFVMTSRARKIDLNIPSDPDFHRY
;
A
#
# COMPACT_ATOMS: atom_id res chain seq x y z
N SER A 1 21.91 -14.92 -14.34
CA SER A 1 20.67 -14.31 -14.83
C SER A 1 20.89 -12.80 -14.98
N ILE A 2 20.60 -12.26 -16.17
CA ILE A 2 20.71 -10.80 -16.42
C ILE A 2 19.40 -10.19 -15.97
N ILE A 3 19.46 -9.34 -14.93
CA ILE A 3 18.32 -8.57 -14.47
C ILE A 3 18.19 -7.35 -15.37
N HIS A 4 17.17 -7.32 -16.23
CA HIS A 4 16.82 -6.14 -16.99
C HIS A 4 15.92 -5.24 -16.17
N ILE A 5 16.45 -4.13 -15.66
CA ILE A 5 15.65 -3.08 -15.05
C ILE A 5 14.98 -2.29 -16.16
N ILE A 6 13.67 -2.38 -16.29
CA ILE A 6 12.90 -1.62 -17.26
C ILE A 6 12.90 -0.16 -16.82
N LYS A 7 13.53 0.71 -17.62
CA LYS A 7 13.49 2.16 -17.42
C LYS A 7 12.07 2.65 -17.73
N VAL A 8 11.35 3.13 -16.72
CA VAL A 8 10.03 3.73 -16.89
C VAL A 8 10.20 5.25 -16.91
N ASN A 9 9.86 5.89 -18.03
CA ASN A 9 9.93 7.34 -18.20
C ASN A 9 8.64 8.03 -17.72
N THR A 10 8.28 7.88 -16.43
CA THR A 10 7.13 8.56 -15.84
C THR A 10 7.48 9.04 -14.45
N GLY A 11 7.03 10.24 -14.06
CA GLY A 11 7.38 10.88 -12.79
C GLY A 11 7.11 9.99 -11.57
N ALA A 12 5.93 9.41 -11.43
CA ALA A 12 5.62 8.49 -10.31
C ALA A 12 5.74 7.03 -10.75
N THR A 13 6.78 6.34 -10.27
CA THR A 13 7.08 4.96 -10.65
C THR A 13 6.22 3.98 -9.84
N THR A 14 5.18 3.39 -10.44
CA THR A 14 4.33 2.35 -9.82
C THR A 14 4.81 0.95 -10.19
N LYS A 15 4.85 0.64 -11.48
CA LYS A 15 5.30 -0.66 -12.00
C LYS A 15 6.75 -0.98 -11.63
N GLY A 16 7.61 0.04 -11.57
CA GLY A 16 9.01 -0.12 -11.19
C GLY A 16 9.17 -0.67 -9.78
N PHE A 17 8.42 -0.14 -8.80
CA PHE A 17 8.43 -0.65 -7.42
C PHE A 17 8.06 -2.14 -7.37
N THR A 18 6.90 -2.51 -7.90
CA THR A 18 6.42 -3.89 -7.88
C THR A 18 7.36 -4.85 -8.61
N ALA A 19 7.88 -4.44 -9.79
CA ALA A 19 8.84 -5.24 -10.53
C ALA A 19 10.16 -5.40 -9.78
N THR A 20 10.68 -4.35 -9.14
CA THR A 20 11.91 -4.40 -8.34
C THR A 20 11.75 -5.33 -7.14
N VAL A 21 10.66 -5.21 -6.39
CA VAL A 21 10.39 -6.07 -5.24
C VAL A 21 10.31 -7.53 -5.67
N LEU A 22 9.54 -7.84 -6.73
CA LEU A 22 9.45 -9.21 -7.25
C LEU A 22 10.80 -9.75 -7.73
N THR A 23 11.59 -8.93 -8.43
CA THR A 23 12.92 -9.32 -8.91
C THR A 23 13.85 -9.67 -7.74
N LEU A 24 13.85 -8.85 -6.69
CA LEU A 24 14.65 -9.11 -5.49
C LEU A 24 14.19 -10.38 -4.77
N MET A 25 12.90 -10.63 -4.66
CA MET A 25 12.35 -11.85 -4.08
C MET A 25 12.80 -13.09 -4.86
N ILE A 26 12.69 -13.08 -6.18
CA ILE A 26 13.16 -14.19 -7.04
C ILE A 26 14.67 -14.39 -6.88
N TRP A 27 15.43 -13.31 -6.88
CA TRP A 27 16.88 -13.39 -6.71
C TRP A 27 17.29 -14.00 -5.35
N ILE A 28 16.60 -13.63 -4.28
CA ILE A 28 16.83 -14.20 -2.96
C ILE A 28 16.55 -15.72 -2.96
N ILE A 29 15.43 -16.14 -3.57
CA ILE A 29 15.06 -17.55 -3.68
C ILE A 29 16.11 -18.34 -4.48
N ASP A 30 16.49 -17.87 -5.67
CA ASP A 30 17.48 -18.51 -6.52
C ASP A 30 18.86 -18.56 -5.84
N THR A 31 19.24 -17.51 -5.10
CA THR A 31 20.48 -17.49 -4.33
C THR A 31 20.44 -18.50 -3.17
N ALA A 32 19.34 -18.55 -2.42
CA ALA A 32 19.18 -19.50 -1.31
C ALA A 32 19.27 -20.95 -1.78
N GLU A 33 18.72 -21.27 -2.93
CA GLU A 33 18.86 -22.58 -3.56
C GLU A 33 20.32 -22.85 -3.94
N SER A 34 20.97 -21.92 -4.63
CA SER A 34 22.34 -22.09 -5.15
C SER A 34 23.38 -22.32 -4.04
N ILE A 35 23.14 -21.79 -2.83
CA ILE A 35 23.99 -21.99 -1.65
C ILE A 35 23.48 -23.10 -0.71
N GLY A 36 22.49 -23.89 -1.15
CA GLY A 36 21.96 -25.03 -0.42
C GLY A 36 21.18 -24.70 0.86
N ARG A 37 20.64 -23.50 0.97
CA ARG A 37 19.78 -23.09 2.11
C ARG A 37 18.35 -23.57 1.96
N ILE A 38 17.88 -23.72 0.74
CA ILE A 38 16.59 -24.31 0.39
C ILE A 38 16.80 -25.35 -0.71
N THR A 39 15.88 -26.29 -0.80
CA THR A 39 15.89 -27.34 -1.82
C THR A 39 15.23 -26.86 -3.11
N GLU A 40 15.51 -27.53 -4.23
CA GLU A 40 14.81 -27.32 -5.50
C GLU A 40 13.28 -27.41 -5.35
N LYS A 41 12.81 -28.37 -4.54
CA LYS A 41 11.37 -28.52 -4.26
C LYS A 41 10.78 -27.31 -3.54
N GLU A 42 11.51 -26.71 -2.62
CA GLU A 42 11.08 -25.47 -1.94
C GLU A 42 11.09 -24.29 -2.90
N THR A 43 12.10 -24.17 -3.76
CA THR A 43 12.16 -23.18 -4.83
C THR A 43 10.94 -23.25 -5.75
N GLU A 44 10.61 -24.46 -6.22
CA GLU A 44 9.42 -24.68 -7.03
C GLU A 44 8.13 -24.31 -6.30
N ASN A 45 8.05 -24.57 -4.99
CA ASN A 45 6.90 -24.15 -4.18
C ASN A 45 6.79 -22.62 -4.09
N TYR A 46 7.90 -21.89 -3.86
CA TYR A 46 7.91 -20.42 -3.87
C TYR A 46 7.45 -19.86 -5.22
N LYS A 47 7.97 -20.39 -6.33
CA LYS A 47 7.58 -19.97 -7.69
C LYS A 47 6.07 -20.17 -7.94
N LYS A 48 5.51 -21.30 -7.53
CA LYS A 48 4.06 -21.55 -7.61
C LYS A 48 3.24 -20.58 -6.79
N ARG A 49 3.69 -20.22 -5.59
CA ARG A 49 3.02 -19.24 -4.73
C ARG A 49 3.04 -17.85 -5.36
N ILE A 50 4.19 -17.43 -5.92
CA ILE A 50 4.31 -16.18 -6.68
C ILE A 50 3.33 -16.16 -7.87
N ASP A 51 3.20 -17.24 -8.62
CA ASP A 51 2.28 -17.35 -9.73
C ASP A 51 0.81 -17.18 -9.31
N VAL A 52 0.44 -17.70 -8.14
CA VAL A 52 -0.92 -17.52 -7.58
C VAL A 52 -1.17 -16.05 -7.26
N VAL A 53 -0.23 -15.39 -6.60
CA VAL A 53 -0.27 -13.96 -6.28
C VAL A 53 -0.40 -13.12 -7.55
N ILE A 54 0.47 -13.35 -8.56
CA ILE A 54 0.45 -12.60 -9.82
C ILE A 54 -0.90 -12.77 -10.55
N LYS A 55 -1.45 -13.97 -10.60
CA LYS A 55 -2.76 -14.22 -11.21
C LYS A 55 -3.89 -13.45 -10.53
N ASN A 56 -3.83 -13.32 -9.21
CA ASN A 56 -4.83 -12.57 -8.44
C ASN A 56 -4.73 -11.05 -8.62
N MET A 57 -3.54 -10.51 -8.92
CA MET A 57 -3.33 -9.05 -9.06
C MET A 57 -4.31 -8.40 -10.04
N LYS A 58 -4.68 -9.09 -11.12
CA LYS A 58 -5.65 -8.58 -12.10
C LYS A 58 -7.05 -8.39 -11.49
N ASN A 59 -7.49 -9.33 -10.67
CA ASN A 59 -8.78 -9.25 -9.98
C ASN A 59 -8.77 -8.10 -8.96
N ILE A 60 -7.67 -7.95 -8.22
CA ILE A 60 -7.49 -6.87 -7.24
C ILE A 60 -7.61 -5.51 -7.93
N LEU A 61 -6.94 -5.31 -9.06
CA LEU A 61 -7.03 -4.06 -9.83
C LEU A 61 -8.47 -3.77 -10.30
N GLN A 62 -9.22 -4.77 -10.73
CA GLN A 62 -10.60 -4.61 -11.14
C GLN A 62 -11.51 -4.21 -9.97
N ILE A 63 -11.41 -4.91 -8.85
CA ILE A 63 -12.24 -4.65 -7.66
C ILE A 63 -11.89 -3.28 -7.06
N SER A 64 -10.60 -2.93 -6.99
CA SER A 64 -10.14 -1.68 -6.40
C SER A 64 -10.58 -0.43 -7.16
N LYS A 65 -10.88 -0.55 -8.46
CA LYS A 65 -11.13 0.60 -9.34
C LYS A 65 -12.29 1.49 -8.86
N LEU A 66 -13.42 0.90 -8.51
CA LEU A 66 -14.60 1.67 -8.06
C LEU A 66 -14.33 2.32 -6.71
N TRP A 67 -13.79 1.57 -5.77
CA TRP A 67 -13.42 2.08 -4.46
C TRP A 67 -12.40 3.23 -4.57
N CYS A 68 -11.33 3.05 -5.33
CA CYS A 68 -10.33 4.10 -5.54
C CYS A 68 -10.92 5.34 -6.19
N SER A 69 -11.88 5.19 -7.13
CA SER A 69 -12.56 6.32 -7.76
C SER A 69 -13.38 7.12 -6.74
N GLU A 70 -14.13 6.44 -5.88
CA GLU A 70 -14.91 7.09 -4.83
C GLU A 70 -14.01 7.80 -3.81
N ILE A 71 -12.98 7.09 -3.31
CA ILE A 71 -12.10 7.65 -2.29
C ILE A 71 -11.25 8.80 -2.83
N SER A 72 -10.81 8.74 -4.08
CA SER A 72 -10.02 9.83 -4.70
C SER A 72 -10.79 11.15 -4.75
N GLU A 73 -12.11 11.13 -4.98
CA GLU A 73 -12.96 12.32 -4.93
C GLU A 73 -13.06 12.90 -3.51
N LYS A 74 -13.05 12.04 -2.48
CA LYS A 74 -13.02 12.50 -1.08
C LYS A 74 -11.68 13.09 -0.67
N LEU A 75 -10.60 12.58 -1.27
CA LEU A 75 -9.23 13.01 -0.98
C LEU A 75 -8.76 14.19 -1.84
N LYS A 76 -9.56 14.67 -2.80
CA LYS A 76 -9.13 15.76 -3.70
C LYS A 76 -8.75 17.05 -2.98
N ASP A 77 -9.45 17.36 -1.90
CA ASP A 77 -9.20 18.57 -1.09
C ASP A 77 -8.51 18.25 0.24
N ASN A 78 -7.91 17.06 0.33
CA ASN A 78 -7.24 16.60 1.54
C ASN A 78 -6.01 17.44 1.89
N GLU A 79 -5.87 17.78 3.18
CA GLU A 79 -4.77 18.59 3.71
C GLU A 79 -3.80 17.80 4.61
N ASP A 80 -4.23 16.66 5.17
CA ASP A 80 -3.43 15.84 6.08
C ASP A 80 -3.90 14.38 6.04
N MET A 81 -2.96 13.43 5.99
CA MET A 81 -3.27 12.02 5.94
C MET A 81 -2.32 11.20 6.81
N ILE A 82 -2.88 10.24 7.52
CA ILE A 82 -2.11 9.23 8.27
C ILE A 82 -2.40 7.86 7.68
N LEU A 83 -1.33 7.17 7.29
CA LEU A 83 -1.36 5.76 6.93
C LEU A 83 -1.04 4.91 8.17
N ILE A 84 -1.84 3.87 8.41
CA ILE A 84 -1.61 2.92 9.51
C ILE A 84 -1.58 1.50 8.95
N SER A 85 -0.54 0.75 9.32
CA SER A 85 -0.40 -0.65 8.92
C SER A 85 0.15 -1.52 10.05
N GLY A 86 0.13 -2.84 9.86
CA GLY A 86 0.91 -3.75 10.68
C GLY A 86 2.39 -3.77 10.29
N ASN A 87 3.25 -4.23 11.17
CA ASN A 87 4.71 -4.25 11.00
C ASN A 87 5.16 -4.98 9.71
N LYS A 88 4.52 -6.09 9.36
CA LYS A 88 4.83 -6.83 8.12
C LYS A 88 4.56 -6.03 6.84
N MET A 89 3.75 -4.98 6.92
CA MET A 89 3.41 -4.09 5.80
C MET A 89 4.24 -2.79 5.79
N LYS A 90 5.30 -2.69 6.60
CA LYS A 90 6.09 -1.47 6.77
C LYS A 90 6.68 -0.94 5.46
N SER A 91 7.16 -1.80 4.58
CA SER A 91 7.68 -1.37 3.27
C SER A 91 6.60 -0.80 2.36
N LEU A 92 5.39 -1.35 2.40
CA LEU A 92 4.23 -0.81 1.70
C LEU A 92 3.79 0.53 2.30
N LEU A 93 3.83 0.65 3.62
CA LEU A 93 3.56 1.90 4.33
C LEU A 93 4.51 3.01 3.86
N LEU A 94 5.82 2.74 3.82
CA LEU A 94 6.83 3.71 3.38
C LEU A 94 6.64 4.13 1.91
N GLU A 95 6.37 3.18 1.03
CA GLU A 95 6.05 3.46 -0.38
C GLU A 95 4.78 4.31 -0.50
N GLY A 96 3.74 3.98 0.28
CA GLY A 96 2.50 4.75 0.32
C GLY A 96 2.73 6.21 0.74
N ILE A 97 3.49 6.44 1.82
CA ILE A 97 3.85 7.78 2.29
C ILE A 97 4.56 8.56 1.18
N LEU A 98 5.61 7.97 0.61
CA LEU A 98 6.39 8.59 -0.45
C LEU A 98 5.49 8.96 -1.63
N LYS A 99 4.70 8.02 -2.12
CA LYS A 99 3.90 8.21 -3.34
C LYS A 99 2.74 9.17 -3.15
N PHE A 100 2.03 9.13 -2.04
CA PHE A 100 1.01 10.15 -1.77
C PHE A 100 1.61 11.55 -1.63
N SER A 101 2.74 11.69 -0.93
CA SER A 101 3.43 12.98 -0.80
C SER A 101 3.91 13.52 -2.17
N GLU A 102 4.52 12.64 -2.98
CA GLU A 102 5.06 12.97 -4.31
C GLU A 102 3.94 13.33 -5.31
N THR A 103 2.87 12.54 -5.34
CA THR A 103 1.86 12.62 -6.40
C THR A 103 0.64 13.46 -6.02
N CYS A 104 0.21 13.41 -4.76
CA CYS A 104 -0.96 14.14 -4.28
C CYS A 104 -0.61 15.47 -3.62
N ARG A 105 0.65 15.68 -3.25
CA ARG A 105 1.22 16.96 -2.77
C ARG A 105 0.48 17.52 -1.54
N PHE A 106 0.18 16.66 -0.58
CA PHE A 106 -0.23 17.03 0.76
C PHE A 106 0.59 16.25 1.80
N PRO A 107 0.71 16.73 3.05
CA PRO A 107 1.42 16.04 4.11
C PRO A 107 0.85 14.64 4.35
N VAL A 108 1.73 13.64 4.30
CA VAL A 108 1.39 12.25 4.60
C VAL A 108 2.37 11.72 5.62
N ARG A 109 1.82 11.17 6.69
CA ARG A 109 2.58 10.48 7.74
C ARG A 109 2.17 9.02 7.76
N GLY A 110 3.01 8.14 8.25
CA GLY A 110 2.65 6.75 8.36
C GLY A 110 3.32 6.10 9.54
N TYR A 111 2.57 5.22 10.18
CA TYR A 111 2.98 4.57 11.40
C TYR A 111 2.56 3.11 11.40
N GLU A 112 3.37 2.29 12.00
CA GLU A 112 2.93 1.01 12.49
C GLU A 112 1.95 1.25 13.65
N ALA A 113 0.94 0.39 13.77
CA ALA A 113 -0.20 0.66 14.66
C ALA A 113 0.20 0.85 16.13
N GLU A 114 1.15 0.05 16.65
CA GLU A 114 1.61 0.20 18.04
C GLU A 114 2.42 1.49 18.21
N GLU A 115 3.28 1.82 17.26
CA GLU A 115 4.05 3.08 17.30
C GLU A 115 3.13 4.30 17.27
N PHE A 116 2.07 4.26 16.46
CA PHE A 116 1.07 5.32 16.45
C PHE A 116 0.45 5.55 17.83
N MET A 117 0.14 4.48 18.55
CA MET A 117 -0.45 4.53 19.89
C MET A 117 0.52 4.99 20.98
N HIS A 118 1.84 4.99 20.73
CA HIS A 118 2.84 5.47 21.68
C HIS A 118 2.99 6.99 21.79
N GLY A 119 2.21 7.77 21.02
CA GLY A 119 2.24 9.22 21.15
C GLY A 119 1.92 9.99 19.88
N MET A 120 2.03 9.35 18.71
CA MET A 120 1.81 10.01 17.42
C MET A 120 0.35 10.45 17.24
N TYR A 121 -0.58 9.82 17.95
CA TYR A 121 -2.00 10.19 17.98
C TYR A 121 -2.23 11.62 18.47
N ASN A 122 -1.32 12.21 19.28
CA ASN A 122 -1.44 13.60 19.73
C ASN A 122 -1.33 14.63 18.60
N ALA A 123 -0.80 14.25 17.44
CA ALA A 123 -0.71 15.12 16.26
C ALA A 123 -1.93 14.99 15.30
N VAL A 124 -2.96 14.25 15.72
CA VAL A 124 -4.21 14.12 14.96
C VAL A 124 -5.05 15.38 15.11
N THR A 125 -5.57 15.89 14.01
CA THR A 125 -6.44 17.07 13.97
C THR A 125 -7.79 16.71 13.32
N SER A 126 -8.77 17.61 13.40
CA SER A 126 -10.06 17.42 12.72
C SER A 126 -9.97 17.34 11.19
N LYS A 127 -8.83 17.72 10.60
CA LYS A 127 -8.55 17.64 9.15
C LYS A 127 -7.82 16.33 8.75
N THR A 128 -7.41 15.53 9.73
CA THR A 128 -6.67 14.29 9.47
C THR A 128 -7.60 13.22 8.91
N ASN A 129 -7.28 12.70 7.73
CA ASN A 129 -7.87 11.50 7.18
C ASN A 129 -6.96 10.29 7.44
N PHE A 130 -7.54 9.10 7.56
CA PHE A 130 -6.79 7.89 7.82
C PHE A 130 -6.93 6.89 6.69
N LEU A 131 -5.84 6.21 6.33
CA LEU A 131 -5.84 5.02 5.49
C LEU A 131 -5.24 3.85 6.29
N TYR A 132 -6.08 2.88 6.61
CA TYR A 132 -5.68 1.65 7.26
C TYR A 132 -5.39 0.56 6.22
N ILE A 133 -4.25 -0.11 6.37
CA ILE A 133 -3.88 -1.27 5.56
C ILE A 133 -3.81 -2.45 6.54
N PHE A 134 -4.92 -3.19 6.61
CA PHE A 134 -5.08 -4.25 7.60
C PHE A 134 -4.27 -5.49 7.23
N PRO A 135 -3.43 -6.00 8.13
CA PRO A 135 -2.82 -7.31 7.92
C PRO A 135 -3.91 -8.40 7.92
N PRO A 136 -3.67 -9.55 7.27
CA PRO A 136 -4.70 -10.58 7.09
C PRO A 136 -5.22 -11.17 8.41
N ASN A 137 -4.38 -11.26 9.44
CA ASN A 137 -4.72 -11.84 10.75
C ASN A 137 -3.74 -11.40 11.84
N GLY A 138 -3.95 -11.91 13.05
CA GLY A 138 -3.02 -11.77 14.17
C GLY A 138 -3.36 -10.64 15.13
N TYR A 139 -2.50 -10.47 16.14
CA TYR A 139 -2.65 -9.50 17.22
C TYR A 139 -2.73 -8.05 16.69
N GLU A 140 -1.83 -7.68 15.78
CA GLU A 140 -1.78 -6.35 15.17
C GLU A 140 -3.11 -5.98 14.50
N ARG A 141 -3.70 -6.94 13.77
CA ARG A 141 -5.01 -6.73 13.15
C ARG A 141 -6.08 -6.37 14.16
N ASN A 142 -6.20 -7.15 15.24
CA ASN A 142 -7.20 -6.91 16.28
C ASN A 142 -7.01 -5.53 16.95
N ARG A 143 -5.77 -5.09 17.09
CA ARG A 143 -5.44 -3.77 17.62
C ARG A 143 -5.86 -2.66 16.64
N MET A 144 -5.57 -2.85 15.36
CA MET A 144 -5.96 -1.90 14.30
C MET A 144 -7.48 -1.80 14.16
N GLU A 145 -8.21 -2.89 14.25
CA GLU A 145 -9.68 -2.89 14.24
C GLU A 145 -10.25 -2.05 15.39
N LYS A 146 -9.74 -2.21 16.61
CA LYS A 146 -10.15 -1.39 17.77
C LYS A 146 -9.82 0.08 17.59
N LEU A 147 -8.65 0.39 17.02
CA LEU A 147 -8.23 1.75 16.75
C LEU A 147 -9.10 2.39 15.66
N PHE A 148 -9.42 1.64 14.61
CA PHE A 148 -10.32 2.06 13.55
C PHE A 148 -11.73 2.38 14.10
N ASP A 149 -12.29 1.49 14.92
CA ASP A 149 -13.58 1.68 15.60
C ASP A 149 -13.57 2.93 16.51
N TYR A 150 -12.48 3.15 17.23
CA TYR A 150 -12.33 4.32 18.08
C TYR A 150 -12.43 5.61 17.26
N TYR A 151 -11.65 5.76 16.19
CA TYR A 151 -11.67 6.96 15.35
C TYR A 151 -12.97 7.09 14.54
N THR A 152 -13.59 5.99 14.15
CA THR A 152 -14.93 6.01 13.55
C THR A 152 -15.95 6.65 14.47
N LYS A 153 -15.96 6.26 15.75
CA LYS A 153 -16.86 6.82 16.78
C LYS A 153 -16.57 8.30 17.07
N GLN A 154 -15.35 8.75 16.87
CA GLN A 154 -14.97 10.16 16.99
C GLN A 154 -15.34 11.00 15.74
N GLY A 155 -15.88 10.38 14.71
CA GLY A 155 -16.33 11.08 13.48
C GLY A 155 -15.22 11.40 12.47
N TYR A 156 -14.05 10.78 12.59
CA TYR A 156 -12.97 10.95 11.59
C TYR A 156 -13.31 10.25 10.28
N CYS A 157 -12.73 10.74 9.20
CA CYS A 157 -12.83 10.11 7.89
C CYS A 157 -11.75 9.02 7.76
N LEU A 158 -12.20 7.76 7.68
CA LEU A 158 -11.34 6.60 7.62
C LEU A 158 -11.57 5.80 6.36
N PHE A 159 -10.49 5.36 5.77
CA PHE A 159 -10.44 4.45 4.62
C PHE A 159 -9.69 3.18 5.03
N GLY A 160 -10.05 2.05 4.44
CA GLY A 160 -9.38 0.78 4.76
C GLY A 160 -9.17 -0.11 3.54
N ILE A 161 -8.05 -0.83 3.54
CA ILE A 161 -7.75 -1.92 2.61
C ILE A 161 -7.72 -3.20 3.43
N ASN A 162 -8.57 -4.16 3.10
CA ASN A 162 -8.82 -5.33 3.92
C ASN A 162 -9.04 -6.60 3.09
N SER A 163 -8.53 -7.74 3.57
CA SER A 163 -8.74 -9.06 2.97
C SER A 163 -9.96 -9.80 3.51
N LYS A 164 -10.47 -9.40 4.66
CA LYS A 164 -11.63 -10.03 5.30
C LYS A 164 -12.88 -9.20 5.01
N GLN A 165 -13.99 -9.89 4.89
CA GLN A 165 -15.28 -9.23 4.84
C GLN A 165 -15.53 -8.50 6.16
N VAL A 166 -15.83 -7.21 6.07
CA VAL A 166 -16.16 -6.34 7.22
C VAL A 166 -17.66 -6.09 7.17
N ASP A 167 -18.24 -5.68 8.28
CA ASP A 167 -19.62 -5.26 8.37
C ASP A 167 -19.94 -4.23 7.28
N GLU A 168 -21.01 -4.44 6.51
CA GLU A 168 -21.45 -3.58 5.41
C GLU A 168 -21.75 -2.13 5.86
N ASN A 169 -21.95 -1.93 7.15
CA ASN A 169 -22.14 -0.60 7.75
C ASN A 169 -20.86 0.24 7.84
N ILE A 170 -19.69 -0.37 7.68
CA ILE A 170 -18.41 0.35 7.69
C ILE A 170 -18.13 0.86 6.28
N LYS A 171 -18.39 2.15 6.08
CA LYS A 171 -18.15 2.82 4.80
C LYS A 171 -16.66 2.90 4.47
N TYR A 172 -16.36 2.94 3.18
CA TYR A 172 -15.02 3.23 2.64
C TYR A 172 -13.93 2.19 2.92
N ILE A 173 -14.32 0.95 3.18
CA ILE A 173 -13.38 -0.17 3.23
C ILE A 173 -13.39 -0.93 1.90
N LEU A 174 -12.21 -1.08 1.30
CA LEU A 174 -11.99 -2.00 0.21
C LEU A 174 -11.90 -3.42 0.77
N ASN A 175 -12.92 -4.22 0.53
CA ASN A 175 -12.91 -5.65 0.79
C ASN A 175 -12.44 -6.38 -0.47
N CYS A 176 -11.21 -6.88 -0.45
CA CYS A 176 -10.63 -7.58 -1.57
C CYS A 176 -10.07 -8.94 -1.13
N LYS A 177 -10.35 -9.98 -1.90
CA LYS A 177 -9.80 -11.30 -1.61
C LYS A 177 -8.34 -11.35 -2.03
N PHE A 178 -7.43 -10.97 -1.12
CA PHE A 178 -6.00 -11.19 -1.27
C PHE A 178 -5.67 -12.68 -1.03
N THR A 179 -4.53 -13.14 -1.53
CA THR A 179 -4.04 -14.50 -1.25
C THR A 179 -3.58 -14.64 0.20
N ASP A 180 -3.27 -13.52 0.85
CA ASP A 180 -2.71 -13.45 2.21
C ASP A 180 -1.45 -14.32 2.37
N ASP A 181 -0.71 -14.48 1.29
CA ASP A 181 0.57 -15.18 1.31
C ASP A 181 1.55 -14.50 2.25
N PRO A 182 2.20 -15.25 3.18
CA PRO A 182 3.00 -14.65 4.24
C PRO A 182 4.23 -13.87 3.75
N GLU A 183 4.78 -14.19 2.56
CA GLU A 183 5.95 -13.55 1.98
C GLU A 183 5.60 -12.64 0.79
N PHE A 184 4.58 -12.98 0.00
CA PHE A 184 4.31 -12.34 -1.29
C PHE A 184 3.07 -11.43 -1.32
N SER A 185 2.25 -11.41 -0.26
CA SER A 185 1.03 -10.59 -0.21
C SER A 185 1.27 -9.09 -0.41
N ILE A 186 2.46 -8.59 -0.13
CA ILE A 186 2.82 -7.18 -0.38
C ILE A 186 2.63 -6.78 -1.85
N LEU A 187 2.87 -7.72 -2.79
CA LEU A 187 2.67 -7.50 -4.23
C LEU A 187 1.20 -7.26 -4.58
N GLU A 188 0.29 -7.75 -3.76
CA GLU A 188 -1.15 -7.56 -3.91
C GLU A 188 -1.62 -6.30 -3.20
N TYR A 189 -1.26 -6.12 -1.93
CA TYR A 189 -1.71 -5.00 -1.11
C TYR A 189 -1.22 -3.63 -1.60
N ILE A 190 -0.10 -3.60 -2.33
CA ILE A 190 0.40 -2.35 -2.93
C ILE A 190 -0.49 -1.83 -4.06
N LEU A 191 -1.24 -2.71 -4.76
CA LEU A 191 -2.00 -2.32 -5.95
C LEU A 191 -3.12 -1.31 -5.68
N PRO A 192 -4.01 -1.51 -4.69
CA PRO A 192 -5.01 -0.51 -4.37
C PRO A 192 -4.39 0.80 -3.85
N VAL A 193 -3.26 0.75 -3.15
CA VAL A 193 -2.53 1.95 -2.72
C VAL A 193 -2.02 2.72 -3.94
N GLN A 194 -1.37 2.03 -4.89
CA GLN A 194 -0.88 2.61 -6.14
C GLN A 194 -2.00 3.22 -6.97
N MET A 195 -3.12 2.53 -7.09
CA MET A 195 -4.27 3.04 -7.82
C MET A 195 -4.85 4.27 -7.15
N LEU A 196 -4.96 4.25 -5.81
CA LEU A 196 -5.56 5.35 -5.05
C LEU A 196 -4.76 6.65 -5.21
N PHE A 197 -3.44 6.64 -5.04
CA PHE A 197 -2.68 7.88 -5.19
C PHE A 197 -2.69 8.41 -6.64
N VAL A 198 -2.67 7.53 -7.65
CA VAL A 198 -2.79 7.95 -9.06
C VAL A 198 -4.16 8.59 -9.33
N MET A 199 -5.23 8.02 -8.82
CA MET A 199 -6.58 8.57 -9.00
C MET A 199 -6.76 9.86 -8.20
N THR A 200 -6.23 9.94 -6.98
CA THR A 200 -6.26 11.15 -6.16
C THR A 200 -5.49 12.30 -6.82
N SER A 201 -4.31 12.03 -7.39
CA SER A 201 -3.56 13.07 -8.12
C SER A 201 -4.34 13.63 -9.30
N ARG A 202 -5.06 12.77 -10.03
CA ARG A 202 -5.96 13.18 -11.12
C ARG A 202 -7.15 13.99 -10.63
N ALA A 203 -7.80 13.57 -9.55
CA ALA A 203 -8.90 14.32 -8.93
C ALA A 203 -8.44 15.72 -8.47
N ARG A 204 -7.20 15.84 -7.98
CA ARG A 204 -6.53 17.10 -7.64
C ARG A 204 -6.03 17.90 -8.86
N LYS A 205 -6.18 17.36 -10.08
CA LYS A 205 -5.69 17.98 -11.34
C LYS A 205 -4.19 18.22 -11.35
N ILE A 206 -3.42 17.35 -10.72
CA ILE A 206 -1.96 17.42 -10.69
C ILE A 206 -1.39 16.68 -11.91
N ASP A 207 -0.58 17.39 -12.71
CA ASP A 207 0.23 16.76 -13.76
C ASP A 207 1.47 16.14 -13.13
N LEU A 208 1.54 14.81 -13.17
CA LEU A 208 2.65 14.04 -12.60
C LEU A 208 3.94 14.13 -13.42
N ASN A 209 3.91 14.68 -14.63
CA ASN A 209 5.10 14.93 -15.44
C ASN A 209 5.83 16.22 -15.03
N ILE A 210 5.16 17.08 -14.26
CA ILE A 210 5.71 18.36 -13.80
C ILE A 210 5.97 18.24 -12.29
N PRO A 211 7.24 18.28 -11.84
CA PRO A 211 7.53 18.29 -10.40
C PRO A 211 6.97 19.56 -9.75
N SER A 212 6.74 19.51 -8.44
CA SER A 212 6.25 20.68 -7.69
C SER A 212 7.25 21.83 -7.66
N ASP A 213 8.53 21.50 -7.67
CA ASP A 213 9.66 22.42 -7.81
C ASP A 213 10.58 21.91 -8.94
N PRO A 214 10.47 22.48 -10.15
CA PRO A 214 11.28 22.07 -11.29
C PRO A 214 12.78 22.34 -11.12
N ASP A 215 13.14 23.25 -10.22
CA ASP A 215 14.52 23.68 -10.02
C ASP A 215 15.21 22.97 -8.85
N PHE A 216 14.48 22.22 -8.04
CA PHE A 216 14.98 21.56 -6.81
C PHE A 216 16.24 20.71 -7.05
N HIS A 217 16.36 20.04 -8.19
CA HIS A 217 17.50 19.17 -8.52
C HIS A 217 18.66 19.88 -9.22
N ARG A 218 18.62 21.21 -9.30
CA ARG A 218 19.69 22.02 -9.90
C ARG A 218 20.73 22.50 -8.90
N TYR A 219 20.53 22.23 -7.59
CA TYR A 219 21.40 22.61 -6.48
C TYR A 219 22.12 21.41 -5.86
#